data_340cf242253cd693b3fc7a52c02e76ca
#
_entry.id   340cf242253cd693b3fc7a52c02e76ca
#
_cell.length_a   1.000
_cell.length_b   1.000
_cell.length_c   1.000
_cell.angle_alpha   90.00
_cell.angle_beta   90.00
_cell.angle_gamma   90.00
#
_symmetry.space_group_name_H-M   'P 1'
#
loop_
_entity.id
_entity.type
_entity.pdbx_description
1 polymer ?
#
loop_
_entity_poly.entity_id
_entity_poly.type
_entity_poly.pdbx_seq_one_letter_code
_entity_poly.pdbx_strand_id
1 'polypeptide(L)'
;FGLYLLLGSPALPGAPLVAPLAAREDGLPAAESAALAALEQGVAAQPGDSQAWLAYGDGLMRAKRAGDAANAFAKAIALGAKGARVESSYGSALVVVANGKVDDKARGAFQSALASDPTDPTARFFLGLAKQQAGDGEAALTDWLALERELPADTPWKPDLVANIDQLARDLGKDPTALPGRTEPIPGAREDDVAAVAAMSPEEQQKFINGMVERLAEKLKAQPDDLEGWIKLARAYGVLKRNDDAVAAWAKAAALAPGQLD
;
A
#
# COMPACT_ATOMS: atom_id res chain seq x y z
N PHE A 1 14.77 -7.20 -2.94
CA PHE A 1 14.63 -7.73 -1.58
C PHE A 1 13.42 -7.13 -0.85
N GLY A 2 13.14 -5.81 -1.04
CA GLY A 2 11.99 -5.14 -0.41
C GLY A 2 10.62 -5.59 -0.91
N LEU A 3 10.51 -6.02 -2.16
CA LEU A 3 9.24 -6.43 -2.78
C LEU A 3 8.63 -7.69 -2.13
N TYR A 4 9.46 -8.55 -1.56
CA TYR A 4 9.01 -9.75 -0.89
C TYR A 4 8.33 -9.46 0.46
N LEU A 5 8.72 -8.37 1.14
CA LEU A 5 8.08 -7.92 2.37
C LEU A 5 6.69 -7.32 2.13
N LEU A 6 6.43 -6.78 0.93
CA LEU A 6 5.14 -6.20 0.54
C LEU A 6 3.99 -7.22 0.45
N LEU A 7 4.30 -8.47 0.16
CA LEU A 7 3.30 -9.53 -0.06
C LEU A 7 3.32 -10.59 1.02
N GLY A 8 4.25 -10.51 1.96
CA GLY A 8 4.37 -11.44 3.06
C GLY A 8 3.25 -11.25 4.07
N SER A 9 2.22 -12.07 4.00
CA SER A 9 1.36 -12.27 5.17
C SER A 9 2.19 -12.90 6.28
N PRO A 10 2.50 -12.22 7.38
CA PRO A 10 3.44 -12.70 8.38
C PRO A 10 2.90 -13.78 9.31
N ALA A 11 1.73 -14.32 9.09
CA ALA A 11 1.09 -15.11 10.11
C ALA A 11 0.34 -16.34 9.61
N LEU A 12 1.01 -17.26 8.90
CA LEU A 12 0.46 -18.61 8.80
C LEU A 12 1.58 -19.65 8.61
N PRO A 13 1.59 -20.72 9.40
CA PRO A 13 2.60 -21.76 9.33
C PRO A 13 2.39 -22.72 8.16
N GLY A 14 3.43 -23.02 7.45
CA GLY A 14 3.41 -23.86 6.29
C GLY A 14 4.12 -25.21 6.44
N ALA A 15 3.79 -26.29 5.80
CA ALA A 15 4.26 -27.65 5.95
C ALA A 15 4.69 -28.39 4.67
N PRO A 16 5.59 -29.37 4.64
CA PRO A 16 6.37 -29.87 3.50
C PRO A 16 5.79 -30.99 2.66
N LEU A 17 6.34 -31.14 1.51
CA LEU A 17 6.06 -32.07 0.45
C LEU A 17 6.93 -33.31 0.42
N VAL A 18 6.32 -34.37 -0.01
CA VAL A 18 6.77 -35.75 -0.14
C VAL A 18 8.20 -35.94 -0.68
N ALA A 19 9.18 -35.68 0.13
CA ALA A 19 10.35 -36.48 0.31
C ALA A 19 10.33 -36.90 1.77
N PRO A 20 10.95 -38.01 2.20
CA PRO A 20 10.89 -38.40 3.59
C PRO A 20 11.32 -37.21 4.43
N LEU A 21 10.53 -36.90 5.44
CA LEU A 21 10.62 -35.73 6.37
C LEU A 21 12.01 -35.48 7.00
N ALA A 22 12.99 -36.31 6.71
CA ALA A 22 14.31 -36.29 7.29
C ALA A 22 15.39 -35.53 6.51
N ALA A 23 15.10 -34.92 5.35
CA ALA A 23 16.17 -34.47 4.45
C ALA A 23 15.98 -33.12 3.77
N ARG A 24 15.05 -32.24 4.24
CA ARG A 24 14.97 -30.88 3.71
C ARG A 24 15.35 -29.88 4.81
N GLU A 25 16.59 -29.44 4.75
CA GLU A 25 17.09 -28.24 5.44
C GLU A 25 16.53 -26.96 4.75
N ASP A 26 15.21 -26.81 4.72
CA ASP A 26 14.55 -25.63 4.09
C ASP A 26 14.65 -24.38 5.00
N GLY A 27 15.29 -24.50 6.18
CA GLY A 27 15.42 -23.40 7.14
C GLY A 27 14.08 -22.90 7.69
N LEU A 28 12.99 -23.62 7.44
CA LEU A 28 11.66 -23.30 7.91
C LEU A 28 11.46 -23.79 9.37
N PRO A 29 10.74 -23.02 10.22
CA PRO A 29 10.32 -23.52 11.53
C PRO A 29 9.53 -24.83 11.39
N ALA A 30 9.71 -25.76 12.36
CA ALA A 30 9.10 -27.10 12.29
C ALA A 30 7.56 -27.07 12.10
N ALA A 31 6.88 -26.08 12.71
CA ALA A 31 5.44 -25.91 12.54
C ALA A 31 5.08 -25.49 11.09
N GLU A 32 5.91 -24.66 10.48
CA GLU A 32 5.72 -24.25 9.08
C GLU A 32 5.98 -25.42 8.13
N SER A 33 7.04 -26.18 8.38
CA SER A 33 7.32 -27.40 7.66
C SER A 33 6.16 -28.41 7.74
N ALA A 34 5.58 -28.63 8.93
CA ALA A 34 4.47 -29.57 9.14
C ALA A 34 3.17 -29.14 8.42
N ALA A 35 2.82 -27.84 8.39
CA ALA A 35 1.61 -27.38 7.69
C ALA A 35 1.76 -27.40 6.15
N LEU A 36 2.95 -27.18 5.54
CA LEU A 36 3.15 -27.40 4.10
C LEU A 36 2.99 -28.88 3.68
N ALA A 37 3.43 -29.88 4.53
CA ALA A 37 3.15 -31.31 4.27
C ALA A 37 1.65 -31.62 4.28
N ALA A 38 0.92 -31.02 5.21
CA ALA A 38 -0.51 -31.26 5.26
C ALA A 38 -1.20 -30.74 3.97
N LEU A 39 -0.79 -29.56 3.47
CA LEU A 39 -1.31 -29.00 2.23
C LEU A 39 -0.95 -29.89 1.01
N GLU A 40 0.28 -30.42 0.99
CA GLU A 40 0.70 -31.35 -0.08
C GLU A 40 -0.05 -32.68 -0.03
N GLN A 41 -0.19 -33.26 1.14
CA GLN A 41 -1.01 -34.44 1.30
C GLN A 41 -2.46 -34.17 0.83
N GLY A 42 -2.98 -32.96 1.07
CA GLY A 42 -4.28 -32.51 0.58
C GLY A 42 -4.37 -32.56 -0.94
N VAL A 43 -3.41 -31.96 -1.66
CA VAL A 43 -3.43 -31.99 -3.14
C VAL A 43 -3.13 -33.38 -3.70
N ALA A 44 -2.35 -34.21 -2.99
CA ALA A 44 -2.11 -35.60 -3.38
C ALA A 44 -3.37 -36.47 -3.22
N ALA A 45 -4.13 -36.25 -2.16
CA ALA A 45 -5.40 -36.94 -1.90
C ALA A 45 -6.52 -36.47 -2.84
N GLN A 46 -6.53 -35.20 -3.22
CA GLN A 46 -7.56 -34.58 -4.05
C GLN A 46 -6.95 -33.77 -5.20
N PRO A 47 -6.33 -34.43 -6.19
CA PRO A 47 -5.57 -33.75 -7.26
C PRO A 47 -6.45 -32.93 -8.22
N GLY A 48 -7.78 -33.11 -8.17
CA GLY A 48 -8.77 -32.36 -8.92
C GLY A 48 -9.36 -31.16 -8.16
N ASP A 49 -9.04 -30.98 -6.88
CA ASP A 49 -9.55 -29.86 -6.08
C ASP A 49 -8.72 -28.59 -6.31
N SER A 50 -9.33 -27.63 -7.00
CA SER A 50 -8.71 -26.34 -7.27
C SER A 50 -8.42 -25.52 -6.02
N GLN A 51 -9.23 -25.67 -4.96
CA GLN A 51 -9.04 -24.96 -3.70
C GLN A 51 -7.86 -25.53 -2.90
N ALA A 52 -7.68 -26.85 -2.93
CA ALA A 52 -6.49 -27.48 -2.34
C ALA A 52 -5.21 -26.96 -2.99
N TRP A 53 -5.18 -26.89 -4.34
CA TRP A 53 -4.04 -26.33 -5.07
C TRP A 53 -3.80 -24.84 -4.78
N LEU A 54 -4.86 -24.04 -4.62
CA LEU A 54 -4.75 -22.63 -4.22
C LEU A 54 -4.13 -22.49 -2.83
N ALA A 55 -4.67 -23.22 -1.84
CA ALA A 55 -4.13 -23.22 -0.48
C ALA A 55 -2.66 -23.67 -0.42
N TYR A 56 -2.32 -24.67 -1.24
CA TYR A 56 -0.96 -25.16 -1.39
C TYR A 56 -0.02 -24.11 -1.98
N GLY A 57 -0.44 -23.39 -3.02
CA GLY A 57 0.30 -22.27 -3.59
C GLY A 57 0.56 -21.16 -2.56
N ASP A 58 -0.43 -20.80 -1.75
CA ASP A 58 -0.30 -19.85 -0.65
C ASP A 58 0.74 -20.35 0.39
N GLY A 59 0.75 -21.65 0.71
CA GLY A 59 1.74 -22.27 1.59
C GLY A 59 3.16 -22.20 1.03
N LEU A 60 3.30 -22.47 -0.25
CA LEU A 60 4.59 -22.41 -0.96
C LEU A 60 5.13 -20.97 -1.04
N MET A 61 4.27 -19.96 -1.21
CA MET A 61 4.67 -18.54 -1.17
C MET A 61 5.25 -18.18 0.21
N ARG A 62 4.57 -18.59 1.30
CA ARG A 62 5.10 -18.41 2.66
C ARG A 62 6.44 -19.11 2.88
N ALA A 63 6.58 -20.32 2.35
CA ALA A 63 7.84 -21.07 2.37
C ALA A 63 8.93 -20.51 1.43
N LYS A 64 8.71 -19.34 0.80
CA LYS A 64 9.62 -18.70 -0.17
C LYS A 64 9.92 -19.56 -1.39
N ARG A 65 9.03 -20.48 -1.73
CA ARG A 65 9.12 -21.41 -2.88
C ARG A 65 8.28 -20.89 -4.03
N ALA A 66 8.56 -19.67 -4.50
CA ALA A 66 7.74 -18.97 -5.49
C ALA A 66 7.58 -19.72 -6.81
N GLY A 67 8.60 -20.47 -7.27
CA GLY A 67 8.51 -21.28 -8.47
C GLY A 67 7.49 -22.41 -8.36
N ASP A 68 7.51 -23.11 -7.22
CA ASP A 68 6.53 -24.17 -6.93
C ASP A 68 5.13 -23.57 -6.71
N ALA A 69 5.05 -22.41 -6.05
CA ALA A 69 3.80 -21.68 -5.87
C ALA A 69 3.17 -21.27 -7.20
N ALA A 70 3.94 -20.74 -8.14
CA ALA A 70 3.46 -20.42 -9.48
C ALA A 70 2.88 -21.67 -10.19
N ASN A 71 3.52 -22.82 -10.05
CA ASN A 71 3.01 -24.08 -10.61
C ASN A 71 1.69 -24.52 -9.94
N ALA A 72 1.60 -24.39 -8.60
CA ALA A 72 0.39 -24.73 -7.85
C ALA A 72 -0.78 -23.81 -8.23
N PHE A 73 -0.57 -22.50 -8.31
CA PHE A 73 -1.60 -21.54 -8.75
C PHE A 73 -2.01 -21.79 -10.21
N ALA A 74 -1.08 -22.04 -11.11
CA ALA A 74 -1.39 -22.41 -12.49
C ALA A 74 -2.25 -23.70 -12.56
N LYS A 75 -1.98 -24.67 -11.69
CA LYS A 75 -2.79 -25.89 -11.59
C LYS A 75 -4.19 -25.60 -11.04
N ALA A 76 -4.30 -24.75 -10.01
CA ALA A 76 -5.60 -24.30 -9.49
C ALA A 76 -6.45 -23.65 -10.59
N ILE A 77 -5.86 -22.74 -11.36
CA ILE A 77 -6.52 -22.06 -12.49
C ILE A 77 -6.95 -23.08 -13.56
N ALA A 78 -6.09 -24.01 -13.93
CA ALA A 78 -6.40 -25.05 -14.90
C ALA A 78 -7.53 -25.99 -14.44
N LEU A 79 -7.71 -26.15 -13.13
CA LEU A 79 -8.80 -26.89 -12.49
C LEU A 79 -10.07 -26.05 -12.29
N GLY A 80 -10.09 -24.81 -12.79
CA GLY A 80 -11.26 -23.95 -12.77
C GLY A 80 -11.33 -22.98 -11.61
N ALA A 81 -10.28 -22.80 -10.80
CA ALA A 81 -10.23 -21.69 -9.84
C ALA A 81 -10.29 -20.36 -10.60
N LYS A 82 -11.15 -19.44 -10.12
CA LYS A 82 -11.39 -18.14 -10.74
C LYS A 82 -11.46 -17.05 -9.67
N GLY A 83 -11.22 -15.82 -10.12
CA GLY A 83 -11.35 -14.62 -9.30
C GLY A 83 -10.03 -13.93 -9.05
N ALA A 84 -10.09 -12.66 -8.68
CA ALA A 84 -8.93 -11.78 -8.56
C ALA A 84 -7.83 -12.37 -7.67
N ARG A 85 -8.21 -12.98 -6.54
CA ARG A 85 -7.25 -13.54 -5.58
C ARG A 85 -6.31 -14.57 -6.21
N VAL A 86 -6.83 -15.58 -6.94
CA VAL A 86 -5.98 -16.62 -7.52
C VAL A 86 -5.09 -16.07 -8.63
N GLU A 87 -5.64 -15.18 -9.46
CA GLU A 87 -4.90 -14.53 -10.55
C GLU A 87 -3.79 -13.61 -10.00
N SER A 88 -4.09 -12.81 -8.99
CA SER A 88 -3.10 -11.94 -8.34
C SER A 88 -2.02 -12.74 -7.61
N SER A 89 -2.38 -13.84 -6.92
CA SER A 89 -1.41 -14.73 -6.27
C SER A 89 -0.48 -15.37 -7.30
N TYR A 90 -1.03 -15.82 -8.42
CA TYR A 90 -0.24 -16.37 -9.53
C TYR A 90 0.72 -15.33 -10.11
N GLY A 91 0.21 -14.13 -10.43
CA GLY A 91 1.03 -13.01 -10.91
C GLY A 91 2.16 -12.66 -9.94
N SER A 92 1.85 -12.60 -8.65
CA SER A 92 2.82 -12.31 -7.60
C SER A 92 3.94 -13.38 -7.53
N ALA A 93 3.59 -14.65 -7.62
CA ALA A 93 4.57 -15.74 -7.67
C ALA A 93 5.50 -15.62 -8.89
N LEU A 94 4.94 -15.27 -10.06
CA LEU A 94 5.72 -15.03 -11.27
C LEU A 94 6.69 -13.86 -11.13
N VAL A 95 6.26 -12.75 -10.51
CA VAL A 95 7.13 -11.58 -10.25
C VAL A 95 8.29 -11.96 -9.33
N VAL A 96 8.03 -12.75 -8.28
CA VAL A 96 9.11 -13.23 -7.39
C VAL A 96 10.09 -14.12 -8.15
N VAL A 97 9.62 -15.04 -8.98
CA VAL A 97 10.45 -15.90 -9.85
C VAL A 97 11.29 -15.06 -10.81
N ALA A 98 10.73 -13.98 -11.33
CA ALA A 98 11.40 -13.05 -12.24
C ALA A 98 12.25 -11.97 -11.51
N ASN A 99 12.59 -12.17 -10.22
CA ASN A 99 13.36 -11.24 -9.41
C ASN A 99 12.81 -9.80 -9.41
N GLY A 100 11.50 -9.67 -9.28
CA GLY A 100 10.80 -8.40 -9.20
C GLY A 100 10.36 -7.82 -10.56
N LYS A 101 10.66 -8.49 -11.67
CA LYS A 101 10.21 -8.04 -12.99
C LYS A 101 8.76 -8.47 -13.25
N VAL A 102 7.94 -7.55 -13.71
CA VAL A 102 6.58 -7.83 -14.18
C VAL A 102 6.66 -8.13 -15.69
N ASP A 103 6.89 -9.41 -16.03
CA ASP A 103 6.88 -9.87 -17.40
C ASP A 103 5.46 -9.94 -17.99
N ASP A 104 5.34 -10.32 -19.28
CA ASP A 104 4.04 -10.37 -19.96
C ASP A 104 3.09 -11.38 -19.33
N LYS A 105 3.63 -12.49 -18.79
CA LYS A 105 2.82 -13.52 -18.14
C LYS A 105 2.25 -13.04 -16.80
N ALA A 106 3.07 -12.41 -15.98
CA ALA A 106 2.64 -11.80 -14.72
C ALA A 106 1.65 -10.66 -14.99
N ARG A 107 1.92 -9.81 -16.00
CA ARG A 107 1.01 -8.73 -16.41
C ARG A 107 -0.35 -9.27 -16.84
N GLY A 108 -0.38 -10.33 -17.64
CA GLY A 108 -1.62 -11.00 -18.04
C GLY A 108 -2.42 -11.53 -16.85
N ALA A 109 -1.77 -12.13 -15.86
CA ALA A 109 -2.42 -12.59 -14.63
C ALA A 109 -3.05 -11.43 -13.85
N PHE A 110 -2.33 -10.31 -13.66
CA PHE A 110 -2.88 -9.13 -12.99
C PHE A 110 -4.01 -8.45 -13.77
N GLN A 111 -3.97 -8.45 -15.10
CA GLN A 111 -5.08 -7.97 -15.94
C GLN A 111 -6.31 -8.86 -15.77
N SER A 112 -6.14 -10.18 -15.71
CA SER A 112 -7.23 -11.12 -15.43
C SER A 112 -7.82 -10.90 -14.03
N ALA A 113 -6.98 -10.62 -13.03
CA ALA A 113 -7.41 -10.27 -11.69
C ALA A 113 -8.30 -9.02 -11.71
N LEU A 114 -7.87 -7.92 -12.37
CA LEU A 114 -8.68 -6.69 -12.49
C LEU A 114 -9.95 -6.87 -13.33
N ALA A 115 -9.97 -7.82 -14.27
CA ALA A 115 -11.20 -8.17 -14.98
C ALA A 115 -12.24 -8.85 -14.08
N SER A 116 -11.78 -9.55 -13.02
CA SER A 116 -12.61 -10.20 -12.01
C SER A 116 -12.97 -9.27 -10.86
N ASP A 117 -12.03 -8.43 -10.43
CA ASP A 117 -12.19 -7.40 -9.40
C ASP A 117 -11.35 -6.17 -9.75
N PRO A 118 -11.97 -5.11 -10.29
CA PRO A 118 -11.25 -3.88 -10.64
C PRO A 118 -10.58 -3.18 -9.46
N THR A 119 -10.93 -3.55 -8.22
CA THR A 119 -10.39 -2.95 -7.01
C THR A 119 -9.27 -3.78 -6.39
N ASP A 120 -8.89 -4.94 -6.96
CA ASP A 120 -7.83 -5.79 -6.43
C ASP A 120 -6.52 -4.99 -6.24
N PRO A 121 -6.09 -4.78 -4.98
CA PRO A 121 -4.99 -3.87 -4.70
C PRO A 121 -3.63 -4.45 -5.13
N THR A 122 -3.49 -5.77 -5.13
CA THR A 122 -2.27 -6.46 -5.55
C THR A 122 -2.04 -6.29 -7.05
N ALA A 123 -3.07 -6.53 -7.86
CA ALA A 123 -3.00 -6.35 -9.29
C ALA A 123 -2.73 -4.88 -9.67
N ARG A 124 -3.40 -3.94 -9.01
CA ARG A 124 -3.19 -2.49 -9.23
C ARG A 124 -1.75 -2.09 -8.91
N PHE A 125 -1.21 -2.56 -7.79
CA PHE A 125 0.18 -2.29 -7.42
C PHE A 125 1.16 -2.79 -8.48
N PHE A 126 1.05 -4.07 -8.88
CA PHE A 126 1.99 -4.66 -9.83
C PHE A 126 1.84 -4.14 -11.26
N LEU A 127 0.65 -3.74 -11.68
CA LEU A 127 0.48 -3.07 -12.97
C LEU A 127 1.07 -1.67 -12.95
N GLY A 128 1.01 -0.94 -11.84
CA GLY A 128 1.79 0.28 -11.62
C GLY A 128 3.30 0.03 -11.71
N LEU A 129 3.80 -1.03 -11.06
CA LEU A 129 5.20 -1.43 -11.16
C LEU A 129 5.61 -1.76 -12.61
N ALA A 130 4.73 -2.43 -13.37
CA ALA A 130 4.98 -2.70 -14.78
C ALA A 130 5.15 -1.42 -15.59
N LYS A 131 4.32 -0.37 -15.33
CA LYS A 131 4.46 0.96 -15.95
C LYS A 131 5.78 1.61 -15.58
N GLN A 132 6.16 1.60 -14.30
CA GLN A 132 7.46 2.12 -13.84
C GLN A 132 8.60 1.42 -14.55
N GLN A 133 8.58 0.08 -14.65
CA GLN A 133 9.61 -0.71 -15.33
C GLN A 133 9.67 -0.46 -16.85
N ALA A 134 8.56 -0.04 -17.44
CA ALA A 134 8.49 0.38 -18.84
C ALA A 134 8.96 1.82 -19.09
N GLY A 135 9.32 2.57 -18.03
CA GLY A 135 9.74 3.96 -18.10
C GLY A 135 8.59 4.97 -17.98
N ASP A 136 7.35 4.52 -17.80
CA ASP A 136 6.18 5.38 -17.59
C ASP A 136 5.96 5.63 -16.09
N GLY A 137 6.92 6.30 -15.47
CA GLY A 137 6.92 6.59 -14.04
C GLY A 137 5.77 7.51 -13.62
N GLU A 138 5.38 8.46 -14.46
CA GLU A 138 4.27 9.38 -14.15
C GLU A 138 2.93 8.63 -14.04
N ALA A 139 2.65 7.72 -14.96
CA ALA A 139 1.43 6.91 -14.89
C ALA A 139 1.48 5.94 -13.70
N ALA A 140 2.65 5.35 -13.40
CA ALA A 140 2.82 4.52 -12.20
C ALA A 140 2.56 5.30 -10.91
N LEU A 141 3.09 6.51 -10.80
CA LEU A 141 2.89 7.40 -9.66
C LEU A 141 1.40 7.74 -9.47
N THR A 142 0.71 8.06 -10.56
CA THR A 142 -0.72 8.37 -10.56
C THR A 142 -1.55 7.18 -10.06
N ASP A 143 -1.28 5.98 -10.55
CA ASP A 143 -1.99 4.75 -10.15
C ASP A 143 -1.75 4.42 -8.68
N TRP A 144 -0.52 4.54 -8.21
CA TRP A 144 -0.16 4.23 -6.83
C TRP A 144 -0.71 5.26 -5.83
N LEU A 145 -0.76 6.55 -6.20
CA LEU A 145 -1.43 7.57 -5.37
C LEU A 145 -2.93 7.33 -5.26
N ALA A 146 -3.59 6.89 -6.35
CA ALA A 146 -4.99 6.49 -6.30
C ALA A 146 -5.18 5.27 -5.39
N LEU A 147 -4.33 4.25 -5.51
CA LEU A 147 -4.35 3.06 -4.66
C LEU A 147 -4.13 3.40 -3.18
N GLU A 148 -3.16 4.26 -2.86
CA GLU A 148 -2.87 4.71 -1.49
C GLU A 148 -4.09 5.32 -0.80
N ARG A 149 -4.85 6.16 -1.52
CA ARG A 149 -6.06 6.83 -0.99
C ARG A 149 -7.20 5.87 -0.71
N GLU A 150 -7.33 4.81 -1.53
CA GLU A 150 -8.41 3.84 -1.42
C GLU A 150 -8.13 2.76 -0.38
N LEU A 151 -6.86 2.49 -0.06
CA LEU A 151 -6.49 1.49 0.92
C LEU A 151 -6.81 1.95 2.34
N PRO A 152 -7.40 1.06 3.18
CA PRO A 152 -7.55 1.29 4.62
C PRO A 152 -6.23 1.65 5.30
N ALA A 153 -6.30 2.49 6.34
CA ALA A 153 -5.10 2.94 7.06
C ALA A 153 -4.33 1.79 7.73
N ASP A 154 -5.04 0.75 8.15
CA ASP A 154 -4.51 -0.44 8.82
C ASP A 154 -4.03 -1.53 7.85
N THR A 155 -4.02 -1.26 6.54
CA THR A 155 -3.47 -2.22 5.55
C THR A 155 -1.98 -2.46 5.82
N PRO A 156 -1.55 -3.72 6.10
CA PRO A 156 -0.20 -4.00 6.59
C PRO A 156 0.93 -3.56 5.66
N TRP A 157 0.71 -3.55 4.35
CA TRP A 157 1.71 -3.19 3.35
C TRP A 157 1.56 -1.76 2.80
N LYS A 158 0.60 -0.97 3.31
CA LYS A 158 0.43 0.44 2.93
C LYS A 158 1.69 1.29 3.18
N PRO A 159 2.43 1.12 4.29
CA PRO A 159 3.70 1.83 4.48
C PRO A 159 4.73 1.57 3.38
N ASP A 160 4.79 0.33 2.87
CA ASP A 160 5.72 -0.02 1.79
C ASP A 160 5.27 0.60 0.44
N LEU A 161 3.96 0.65 0.16
CA LEU A 161 3.43 1.38 -0.99
C LEU A 161 3.81 2.86 -0.92
N VAL A 162 3.63 3.48 0.25
CA VAL A 162 4.03 4.88 0.50
C VAL A 162 5.52 5.08 0.24
N ALA A 163 6.38 4.19 0.72
CA ALA A 163 7.81 4.26 0.48
C ALA A 163 8.17 4.14 -1.02
N ASN A 164 7.48 3.27 -1.77
CA ASN A 164 7.66 3.14 -3.22
C ASN A 164 7.22 4.42 -3.97
N ILE A 165 6.09 5.01 -3.58
CA ILE A 165 5.59 6.28 -4.13
C ILE A 165 6.62 7.39 -3.88
N ASP A 166 7.14 7.50 -2.65
CA ASP A 166 8.12 8.51 -2.28
C ASP A 166 9.43 8.37 -3.07
N GLN A 167 9.88 7.15 -3.26
CA GLN A 167 11.07 6.89 -4.05
C GLN A 167 10.84 7.25 -5.52
N LEU A 168 9.73 6.82 -6.10
CA LEU A 168 9.39 7.13 -7.49
C LEU A 168 9.22 8.64 -7.71
N ALA A 169 8.61 9.35 -6.77
CA ALA A 169 8.50 10.81 -6.85
C ALA A 169 9.87 11.47 -6.89
N ARG A 170 10.79 11.06 -6.00
CA ARG A 170 12.18 11.57 -6.02
C ARG A 170 12.90 11.26 -7.34
N ASP A 171 12.73 10.06 -7.88
CA ASP A 171 13.33 9.65 -9.16
C ASP A 171 12.79 10.49 -10.33
N LEU A 172 11.56 10.98 -10.21
CA LEU A 172 10.91 11.90 -11.16
C LEU A 172 11.20 13.40 -10.87
N GLY A 173 12.03 13.69 -9.88
CA GLY A 173 12.36 15.06 -9.47
C GLY A 173 11.23 15.79 -8.74
N LYS A 174 10.26 15.06 -8.16
CA LYS A 174 9.13 15.61 -7.42
C LYS A 174 9.39 15.54 -5.91
N ASP A 175 8.84 16.50 -5.17
CA ASP A 175 8.82 16.46 -3.71
C ASP A 175 7.72 15.49 -3.23
N PRO A 176 8.07 14.41 -2.51
CA PRO A 176 7.08 13.46 -1.99
C PRO A 176 6.05 14.10 -1.05
N THR A 177 6.41 15.18 -0.35
CA THR A 177 5.51 15.86 0.59
C THR A 177 4.49 16.76 -0.11
N ALA A 178 4.77 17.12 -1.36
CA ALA A 178 3.90 17.96 -2.19
C ALA A 178 3.00 17.14 -3.14
N LEU A 179 3.00 15.81 -3.01
CA LEU A 179 2.17 14.95 -3.86
C LEU A 179 0.67 15.13 -3.55
N PRO A 180 -0.21 14.98 -4.58
CA PRO A 180 -1.65 15.05 -4.38
C PRO A 180 -2.17 14.07 -3.31
N GLY A 181 -2.90 14.59 -2.33
CA GLY A 181 -3.45 13.80 -1.22
C GLY A 181 -2.52 13.59 -0.02
N ARG A 182 -1.26 14.06 -0.10
CA ARG A 182 -0.29 14.03 1.01
C ARG A 182 -0.09 15.37 1.70
N THR A 183 -0.42 16.44 1.03
CA THR A 183 -0.65 17.71 1.73
C THR A 183 -1.84 17.47 2.65
N GLU A 184 -1.65 17.54 3.97
CA GLU A 184 -2.78 17.55 4.91
C GLU A 184 -3.81 18.56 4.36
N PRO A 185 -5.12 18.20 4.34
CA PRO A 185 -6.14 19.16 3.90
C PRO A 185 -5.96 20.41 4.73
N ILE A 186 -5.72 21.54 4.07
CA ILE A 186 -5.64 22.83 4.78
C ILE A 186 -6.94 22.98 5.56
N PRO A 187 -6.89 23.07 6.89
CA PRO A 187 -8.09 23.05 7.70
C PRO A 187 -9.07 24.15 7.26
N GLY A 188 -10.24 23.73 6.76
CA GLY A 188 -11.28 24.64 6.27
C GLY A 188 -11.36 24.84 4.76
N ALA A 189 -10.50 24.19 3.96
CA ALA A 189 -10.63 24.17 2.49
C ALA A 189 -11.74 23.20 2.05
N ARG A 190 -12.59 23.63 1.11
CA ARG A 190 -13.54 22.75 0.40
C ARG A 190 -12.84 22.07 -0.77
N GLU A 191 -13.38 20.95 -1.25
CA GLU A 191 -12.82 20.25 -2.42
C GLU A 191 -12.70 21.18 -3.65
N ASP A 192 -13.68 22.07 -3.85
CA ASP A 192 -13.65 23.08 -4.91
C ASP A 192 -12.50 24.09 -4.74
N ASP A 193 -12.11 24.41 -3.50
CA ASP A 193 -11.01 25.32 -3.20
C ASP A 193 -9.66 24.68 -3.55
N VAL A 194 -9.53 23.36 -3.37
CA VAL A 194 -8.30 22.60 -3.68
C VAL A 194 -8.05 22.58 -5.19
N ALA A 195 -9.09 22.35 -5.99
CA ALA A 195 -9.00 22.39 -7.45
C ALA A 195 -8.67 23.79 -7.98
N ALA A 196 -9.25 24.83 -7.38
CA ALA A 196 -8.98 26.22 -7.73
C ALA A 196 -7.53 26.62 -7.39
N VAL A 197 -7.01 26.15 -6.24
CA VAL A 197 -5.63 26.41 -5.81
C VAL A 197 -4.62 25.72 -6.74
N ALA A 198 -4.92 24.52 -7.21
CA ALA A 198 -4.03 23.80 -8.14
C ALA A 198 -3.83 24.52 -9.48
N ALA A 199 -4.77 25.38 -9.87
CA ALA A 199 -4.71 26.17 -11.09
C ALA A 199 -4.02 27.54 -10.92
N MET A 200 -3.67 27.94 -9.69
CA MET A 200 -3.04 29.22 -9.36
C MET A 200 -1.51 29.15 -9.55
N SER A 201 -0.88 30.30 -9.78
CA SER A 201 0.56 30.43 -9.70
C SER A 201 1.07 30.19 -8.25
N PRO A 202 2.33 29.81 -8.05
CA PRO A 202 2.90 29.56 -6.71
C PRO A 202 2.71 30.76 -5.74
N GLU A 203 2.80 31.98 -6.23
CA GLU A 203 2.59 33.19 -5.42
C GLU A 203 1.12 33.37 -5.04
N GLU A 204 0.20 33.09 -5.94
CA GLU A 204 -1.25 33.14 -5.69
C GLU A 204 -1.67 32.04 -4.73
N GLN A 205 -1.13 30.83 -4.90
CA GLN A 205 -1.33 29.71 -3.96
C GLN A 205 -0.90 30.11 -2.54
N GLN A 206 0.29 30.70 -2.39
CA GLN A 206 0.81 31.12 -1.09
C GLN A 206 -0.08 32.20 -0.44
N LYS A 207 -0.54 33.19 -1.20
CA LYS A 207 -1.47 34.22 -0.72
C LYS A 207 -2.82 33.62 -0.30
N PHE A 208 -3.35 32.69 -1.09
CA PHE A 208 -4.60 32.02 -0.80
C PHE A 208 -4.53 31.19 0.49
N ILE A 209 -3.45 30.39 0.64
CA ILE A 209 -3.18 29.57 1.83
C ILE A 209 -3.05 30.47 3.07
N ASN A 210 -2.25 31.53 2.99
CA ASN A 210 -2.11 32.48 4.09
C ASN A 210 -3.47 33.09 4.48
N GLY A 211 -4.28 33.49 3.50
CA GLY A 211 -5.61 34.02 3.75
C GLY A 211 -6.58 33.05 4.43
N MET A 212 -6.47 31.75 4.15
CA MET A 212 -7.27 30.72 4.84
C MET A 212 -6.80 30.50 6.28
N VAL A 213 -5.50 30.44 6.51
CA VAL A 213 -4.93 30.29 7.85
C VAL A 213 -5.28 31.49 8.74
N GLU A 214 -5.23 32.72 8.21
CA GLU A 214 -5.65 33.92 8.95
C GLU A 214 -7.15 33.90 9.27
N ARG A 215 -8.01 33.47 8.35
CA ARG A 215 -9.46 33.30 8.62
C ARG A 215 -9.72 32.28 9.73
N LEU A 216 -8.97 31.18 9.76
CA LEU A 216 -9.05 30.19 10.83
C LEU A 216 -8.60 30.79 12.16
N ALA A 217 -7.51 31.55 12.17
CA ALA A 217 -7.02 32.22 13.35
C ALA A 217 -8.06 33.24 13.92
N GLU A 218 -8.69 34.02 13.05
CA GLU A 218 -9.75 34.94 13.47
C GLU A 218 -11.00 34.22 14.02
N LYS A 219 -11.41 33.10 13.37
CA LYS A 219 -12.50 32.27 13.88
C LYS A 219 -12.21 31.73 15.29
N LEU A 220 -10.99 31.30 15.55
CA LEU A 220 -10.59 30.77 16.86
C LEU A 220 -10.46 31.82 17.95
N LYS A 221 -10.25 33.08 17.58
CA LYS A 221 -10.38 34.21 18.55
C LYS A 221 -11.82 34.38 19.03
N ALA A 222 -12.79 34.11 18.14
CA ALA A 222 -14.22 34.17 18.49
C ALA A 222 -14.72 32.86 19.15
N GLN A 223 -14.04 31.76 18.94
CA GLN A 223 -14.34 30.41 19.47
C GLN A 223 -13.10 29.83 20.17
N PRO A 224 -12.69 30.38 21.33
CA PRO A 224 -11.43 30.03 21.97
C PRO A 224 -11.39 28.60 22.55
N ASP A 225 -12.56 27.96 22.71
CA ASP A 225 -12.69 26.62 23.29
C ASP A 225 -12.61 25.48 22.21
N ASP A 226 -12.39 25.83 20.94
CA ASP A 226 -12.24 24.86 19.84
C ASP A 226 -10.83 24.23 19.84
N LEU A 227 -10.63 23.16 20.65
CA LEU A 227 -9.35 22.44 20.76
C LEU A 227 -8.87 21.96 19.39
N GLU A 228 -9.76 21.33 18.61
CA GLU A 228 -9.41 20.79 17.31
C GLU A 228 -8.99 21.89 16.33
N GLY A 229 -9.67 23.02 16.37
CA GLY A 229 -9.32 24.21 15.60
C GLY A 229 -7.94 24.73 15.94
N TRP A 230 -7.56 24.82 17.23
CA TRP A 230 -6.23 25.27 17.65
C TRP A 230 -5.14 24.30 17.21
N ILE A 231 -5.37 22.96 17.27
CA ILE A 231 -4.44 21.96 16.76
C ILE A 231 -4.24 22.13 15.25
N LYS A 232 -5.33 22.30 14.48
CA LYS A 232 -5.29 22.54 13.04
C LYS A 232 -4.50 23.80 12.70
N LEU A 233 -4.73 24.89 13.43
CA LEU A 233 -4.03 26.16 13.23
C LEU A 233 -2.53 26.04 13.51
N ALA A 234 -2.15 25.35 14.60
CA ALA A 234 -0.75 25.13 14.96
C ALA A 234 0.01 24.34 13.86
N ARG A 235 -0.61 23.28 13.33
CA ARG A 235 -0.06 22.52 12.22
C ARG A 235 0.07 23.35 10.95
N ALA A 236 -0.95 24.15 10.60
CA ALA A 236 -0.92 25.05 9.44
C ALA A 236 0.23 26.06 9.53
N TYR A 237 0.44 26.67 10.69
CA TYR A 237 1.57 27.58 10.91
C TYR A 237 2.93 26.85 10.80
N GLY A 238 3.03 25.58 11.26
CA GLY A 238 4.22 24.76 11.11
C GLY A 238 4.58 24.52 9.64
N VAL A 239 3.59 24.15 8.81
CA VAL A 239 3.76 23.98 7.35
C VAL A 239 4.21 25.27 6.68
N LEU A 240 3.68 26.43 7.12
CA LEU A 240 4.07 27.76 6.63
C LEU A 240 5.41 28.27 7.19
N LYS A 241 6.11 27.47 8.01
CA LYS A 241 7.35 27.84 8.71
C LYS A 241 7.20 29.09 9.61
N ARG A 242 5.98 29.37 10.06
CA ARG A 242 5.64 30.43 11.02
C ARG A 242 5.72 29.85 12.45
N ASN A 243 6.95 29.51 12.86
CA ASN A 243 7.20 28.73 14.08
C ASN A 243 6.68 29.38 15.37
N ASP A 244 6.79 30.71 15.49
CA ASP A 244 6.32 31.46 16.69
C ASP A 244 4.78 31.39 16.82
N ASP A 245 4.08 31.52 15.69
CA ASP A 245 2.62 31.40 15.64
C ASP A 245 2.17 29.97 15.93
N ALA A 246 2.93 28.97 15.41
CA ALA A 246 2.67 27.55 15.68
C ALA A 246 2.78 27.25 17.18
N VAL A 247 3.84 27.71 17.85
CA VAL A 247 4.05 27.55 19.30
C VAL A 247 2.90 28.20 20.07
N ALA A 248 2.48 29.42 19.68
CA ALA A 248 1.38 30.12 20.34
C ALA A 248 0.04 29.34 20.19
N ALA A 249 -0.23 28.79 19.02
CA ALA A 249 -1.44 27.99 18.77
C ALA A 249 -1.41 26.66 19.54
N TRP A 250 -0.25 25.97 19.60
CA TRP A 250 -0.06 24.78 20.44
C TRP A 250 -0.27 25.05 21.92
N ALA A 251 0.21 26.18 22.42
CA ALA A 251 -0.02 26.60 23.82
C ALA A 251 -1.51 26.77 24.12
N LYS A 252 -2.31 27.29 23.16
CA LYS A 252 -3.77 27.38 23.30
C LYS A 252 -4.43 25.99 23.33
N ALA A 253 -4.03 25.08 22.43
CA ALA A 253 -4.52 23.71 22.41
C ALA A 253 -4.19 22.97 23.72
N ALA A 254 -2.95 23.07 24.22
CA ALA A 254 -2.52 22.46 25.46
C ALA A 254 -3.28 22.99 26.69
N ALA A 255 -3.64 24.27 26.70
CA ALA A 255 -4.45 24.86 27.78
C ALA A 255 -5.89 24.29 27.82
N LEU A 256 -6.42 23.82 26.68
CA LEU A 256 -7.76 23.25 26.58
C LEU A 256 -7.78 21.73 26.91
N ALA A 257 -6.67 21.04 26.74
CA ALA A 257 -6.53 19.61 27.00
C ALA A 257 -5.24 19.30 27.78
N PRO A 258 -5.14 19.68 29.04
CA PRO A 258 -3.96 19.40 29.84
C PRO A 258 -3.79 17.87 30.00
N GLY A 259 -2.67 17.32 29.47
CA GLY A 259 -2.31 15.90 29.56
C GLY A 259 -2.71 15.02 28.38
N GLN A 260 -3.15 15.57 27.26
CA GLN A 260 -3.48 14.83 26.03
C GLN A 260 -2.52 15.11 24.85
N LEU A 261 -1.55 15.99 25.02
CA LEU A 261 -0.64 16.47 23.95
C LEU A 261 0.85 16.20 24.24
N ASP A 262 1.15 15.20 25.09
CA ASP A 262 2.52 14.73 25.37
C ASP A 262 2.98 13.70 24.34
#